data_0b807d3707a8088299a1593f561ad620
#
_entry.id   0b807d3707a8088299a1593f561ad620
#
_cell.length_a   1.000
_cell.length_b   1.000
_cell.length_c   1.000
_cell.angle_alpha   90.00
_cell.angle_beta   90.00
_cell.angle_gamma   90.00
#
_symmetry.space_group_name_H-M   'P 1'
#
loop_
_entity.id
_entity.type
_entity.pdbx_description
1 polymer ?
#
loop_
_entity_poly.entity_id
_entity_poly.type
_entity_poly.pdbx_seq_one_letter_code
_entity_poly.pdbx_strand_id
1 'polypeptide(L)'
;CPEHNIKLQAQTVSQMVDKVMALPEGSRIMVLAPIIRERKGEHLHVFSELNSSGFIRARVDGLVCEIEFPPELEKNKKHSIDVVVDRLKIKPGLEQRLAESFETAIQLADGLALVSITSEDGEKPQDDLVFSSLFACPQCGHSISELEPRLFSFNNPAGACSTCDGLGVKQFFDESRIITDETLALAEGAIRGWDRRNIYYFQMLTSLAAHYDFTVETPFQKLSKKHQNFILRGSGKEVIDFHYVNDRGDTITRSYPFEGILPNMERRYRETESNHVREELAKYLSSQSCPDCSGTRLRKDARYVLIKGLNLPSITGMTVAQSADYFKKLKLSGTRAQIAEKILKELQDRLKFLIDVGLNYLTLNRSADTLSGGEAQRIRLASQIGAGLVGVMYILDEPSIGLHQRDNSRLLDTLFHLRDLGNTVIVVEHDEEAIASADHIIDIGPGAGVHGGEIVAEGTLADIMKSKKSLTGKFLSGVEKIDIPKNRVPYDDK
;
A
#
# COMPACT_ATOMS: atom_id res chain seq x y z
N CYS A 1 -8.99 -13.84 -9.38
CA CYS A 1 -7.67 -13.92 -10.03
C CYS A 1 -7.31 -12.58 -10.64
N PRO A 2 -6.08 -12.07 -10.40
CA PRO A 2 -5.63 -10.77 -10.92
C PRO A 2 -5.51 -10.70 -12.44
N GLU A 3 -5.33 -11.83 -13.10
CA GLU A 3 -5.10 -11.90 -14.55
C GLU A 3 -6.36 -12.26 -15.35
N HIS A 4 -7.18 -13.16 -14.79
CA HIS A 4 -8.35 -13.68 -15.51
C HIS A 4 -9.68 -13.16 -14.96
N ASN A 5 -9.66 -12.36 -13.90
CA ASN A 5 -10.85 -11.84 -13.20
C ASN A 5 -11.87 -12.94 -12.76
N ILE A 6 -11.39 -14.16 -12.58
CA ILE A 6 -12.17 -15.30 -12.11
C ILE A 6 -12.26 -15.25 -10.60
N LYS A 7 -13.43 -15.52 -10.05
CA LYS A 7 -13.65 -15.63 -8.60
C LYS A 7 -12.99 -16.91 -8.09
N LEU A 8 -12.03 -16.77 -7.17
CA LEU A 8 -11.37 -17.89 -6.52
C LEU A 8 -12.18 -18.32 -5.31
N GLN A 9 -12.37 -19.63 -5.15
CA GLN A 9 -13.07 -20.23 -4.01
C GLN A 9 -12.30 -21.46 -3.54
N ALA A 10 -11.97 -21.50 -2.26
CA ALA A 10 -11.50 -22.73 -1.62
C ALA A 10 -12.70 -23.63 -1.33
N GLN A 11 -12.56 -24.92 -1.63
CA GLN A 11 -13.56 -25.95 -1.39
C GLN A 11 -12.98 -27.02 -0.47
N THR A 12 -13.75 -27.53 0.47
CA THR A 12 -13.36 -28.72 1.22
C THR A 12 -13.52 -29.98 0.35
N VAL A 13 -12.78 -31.03 0.65
CA VAL A 13 -12.91 -32.31 -0.06
C VAL A 13 -14.36 -32.81 -0.04
N SER A 14 -15.06 -32.67 1.07
CA SER A 14 -16.48 -33.02 1.16
C SER A 14 -17.34 -32.25 0.15
N GLN A 15 -17.13 -30.93 0.02
CA GLN A 15 -17.87 -30.10 -0.96
C GLN A 15 -17.53 -30.50 -2.41
N MET A 16 -16.30 -30.92 -2.68
CA MET A 16 -15.91 -31.43 -4.00
C MET A 16 -16.61 -32.75 -4.32
N VAL A 17 -16.63 -33.66 -3.35
CA VAL A 17 -17.35 -34.95 -3.43
C VAL A 17 -18.83 -34.72 -3.69
N ASP A 18 -19.51 -33.89 -2.87
CA ASP A 18 -20.94 -33.58 -3.01
C ASP A 18 -21.28 -33.07 -4.42
N LYS A 19 -20.42 -32.19 -4.95
CA LYS A 19 -20.62 -31.61 -6.26
C LYS A 19 -20.46 -32.62 -7.40
N VAL A 20 -19.53 -33.56 -7.26
CA VAL A 20 -19.33 -34.64 -8.26
C VAL A 20 -20.42 -35.70 -8.13
N MET A 21 -20.83 -36.03 -6.92
CA MET A 21 -21.93 -37.00 -6.67
C MET A 21 -23.30 -36.45 -7.14
N ALA A 22 -23.45 -35.15 -7.33
CA ALA A 22 -24.65 -34.57 -7.93
C ALA A 22 -24.73 -34.76 -9.47
N LEU A 23 -23.69 -35.31 -10.12
CA LEU A 23 -23.74 -35.66 -11.53
C LEU A 23 -24.70 -36.85 -11.76
N PRO A 24 -25.23 -37.06 -13.00
CA PRO A 24 -26.12 -38.18 -13.31
C PRO A 24 -25.47 -39.53 -12.98
N GLU A 25 -26.27 -40.43 -12.38
CA GLU A 25 -25.82 -41.78 -12.09
C GLU A 25 -25.40 -42.49 -13.40
N GLY A 26 -24.28 -43.21 -13.33
CA GLY A 26 -23.70 -43.88 -14.50
C GLY A 26 -22.67 -43.06 -15.26
N SER A 27 -22.56 -41.73 -14.98
CA SER A 27 -21.50 -40.89 -15.60
C SER A 27 -20.10 -41.43 -15.34
N ARG A 28 -19.29 -41.48 -16.39
CA ARG A 28 -17.86 -41.85 -16.29
C ARG A 28 -17.03 -40.62 -16.07
N ILE A 29 -16.22 -40.61 -15.03
CA ILE A 29 -15.36 -39.49 -14.68
C ILE A 29 -13.91 -39.90 -14.54
N MET A 30 -12.99 -38.96 -14.77
CA MET A 30 -11.58 -39.05 -14.42
C MET A 30 -11.25 -37.96 -13.42
N VAL A 31 -10.66 -38.36 -12.28
CA VAL A 31 -10.05 -37.40 -11.34
C VAL A 31 -8.62 -37.17 -11.75
N LEU A 32 -8.25 -35.93 -11.97
CA LEU A 32 -6.98 -35.52 -12.56
C LEU A 32 -6.26 -34.52 -11.61
N ALA A 33 -4.94 -34.67 -11.52
CA ALA A 33 -4.05 -33.72 -10.84
C ALA A 33 -3.24 -32.94 -11.88
N PRO A 34 -3.47 -31.63 -12.05
CA PRO A 34 -2.76 -30.80 -13.05
C PRO A 34 -1.36 -30.41 -12.56
N ILE A 35 -0.34 -31.06 -13.07
CA ILE A 35 1.06 -30.87 -12.67
C ILE A 35 1.74 -29.79 -13.49
N ILE A 36 1.55 -29.77 -14.81
CA ILE A 36 2.09 -28.73 -15.71
C ILE A 36 0.93 -28.05 -16.42
N ARG A 37 0.96 -26.70 -16.42
CA ARG A 37 -0.05 -25.88 -17.08
C ARG A 37 0.60 -24.84 -17.94
N GLU A 38 0.32 -24.89 -19.25
CA GLU A 38 0.75 -23.91 -20.24
C GLU A 38 2.25 -23.52 -20.11
N ARG A 39 3.14 -24.50 -19.82
CA ARG A 39 4.58 -24.28 -19.69
C ARG A 39 5.33 -24.88 -20.87
N LYS A 40 6.35 -24.16 -21.35
CA LYS A 40 7.28 -24.62 -22.38
C LYS A 40 8.25 -25.64 -21.81
N GLY A 41 8.57 -26.68 -22.58
CA GLY A 41 9.54 -27.66 -22.20
C GLY A 41 9.15 -29.07 -22.61
N GLU A 42 10.11 -29.97 -22.61
CA GLU A 42 9.92 -31.43 -22.90
C GLU A 42 9.39 -32.23 -21.70
N HIS A 43 9.52 -31.68 -20.48
CA HIS A 43 9.01 -32.20 -19.20
C HIS A 43 9.30 -33.68 -18.90
N LEU A 44 10.36 -34.28 -19.48
CA LEU A 44 10.71 -35.70 -19.31
C LEU A 44 10.92 -36.11 -17.85
N HIS A 45 11.49 -35.23 -17.03
CA HIS A 45 11.68 -35.46 -15.60
C HIS A 45 10.36 -35.67 -14.85
N VAL A 46 9.30 -34.95 -15.24
CA VAL A 46 7.96 -35.06 -14.62
C VAL A 46 7.40 -36.47 -14.86
N PHE A 47 7.48 -36.98 -16.09
CA PHE A 47 7.03 -38.35 -16.39
C PHE A 47 7.82 -39.42 -15.60
N SER A 48 9.14 -39.25 -15.45
CA SER A 48 9.98 -40.14 -14.65
C SER A 48 9.57 -40.13 -13.16
N GLU A 49 9.32 -38.95 -12.57
CA GLU A 49 8.86 -38.85 -11.19
C GLU A 49 7.47 -39.44 -10.98
N LEU A 50 6.55 -39.24 -11.90
CA LEU A 50 5.20 -39.79 -11.85
C LEU A 50 5.20 -41.31 -11.98
N ASN A 51 6.03 -41.86 -12.86
CA ASN A 51 6.18 -43.27 -13.01
C ASN A 51 6.76 -43.91 -11.74
N SER A 52 7.80 -43.32 -11.15
CA SER A 52 8.37 -43.79 -9.88
C SER A 52 7.40 -43.71 -8.71
N SER A 53 6.43 -42.76 -8.77
CA SER A 53 5.35 -42.64 -7.78
C SER A 53 4.17 -43.60 -8.02
N GLY A 54 4.23 -44.44 -9.05
CA GLY A 54 3.26 -45.52 -9.33
C GLY A 54 2.04 -45.08 -10.14
N PHE A 55 2.06 -43.91 -10.76
CA PHE A 55 0.99 -43.48 -11.66
C PHE A 55 1.17 -44.11 -13.05
N ILE A 56 0.07 -44.56 -13.66
CA ILE A 56 0.09 -45.31 -14.92
C ILE A 56 -0.25 -44.41 -16.11
N ARG A 57 -1.10 -43.38 -15.93
CA ARG A 57 -1.64 -42.56 -17.01
C ARG A 57 -1.56 -41.10 -16.73
N ALA A 58 -1.32 -40.31 -17.78
CA ALA A 58 -1.40 -38.87 -17.77
C ALA A 58 -2.27 -38.38 -18.95
N ARG A 59 -2.85 -37.21 -18.83
CA ARG A 59 -3.46 -36.48 -19.93
C ARG A 59 -2.50 -35.38 -20.35
N VAL A 60 -2.02 -35.44 -21.56
CA VAL A 60 -1.08 -34.48 -22.16
C VAL A 60 -1.78 -33.73 -23.27
N ASP A 61 -1.88 -32.39 -23.14
CA ASP A 61 -2.56 -31.54 -24.12
C ASP A 61 -3.97 -32.02 -24.49
N GLY A 62 -4.69 -32.58 -23.51
CA GLY A 62 -6.05 -33.12 -23.68
C GLY A 62 -6.13 -34.58 -24.07
N LEU A 63 -5.02 -35.24 -24.44
CA LEU A 63 -4.98 -36.65 -24.83
C LEU A 63 -4.43 -37.51 -23.69
N VAL A 64 -5.12 -38.64 -23.40
CA VAL A 64 -4.68 -39.60 -22.38
C VAL A 64 -3.62 -40.53 -22.96
N CYS A 65 -2.48 -40.63 -22.28
CA CYS A 65 -1.36 -41.50 -22.63
C CYS A 65 -0.89 -42.31 -21.42
N GLU A 66 -0.10 -43.35 -21.66
CA GLU A 66 0.61 -44.09 -20.62
C GLU A 66 1.90 -43.36 -20.23
N ILE A 67 2.16 -43.23 -18.93
CA ILE A 67 3.33 -42.50 -18.40
C ILE A 67 4.63 -43.19 -18.76
N GLU A 68 4.62 -44.52 -18.93
CA GLU A 68 5.78 -45.29 -19.34
C GLU A 68 6.23 -44.96 -20.77
N PHE A 69 5.29 -44.55 -21.64
CA PHE A 69 5.55 -44.20 -23.05
C PHE A 69 5.01 -42.78 -23.32
N PRO A 70 5.64 -41.71 -22.76
CA PRO A 70 5.15 -40.35 -22.91
C PRO A 70 5.31 -39.87 -24.36
N PRO A 71 4.41 -39.04 -24.88
CA PRO A 71 4.57 -38.44 -26.20
C PRO A 71 5.77 -37.48 -26.21
N GLU A 72 6.42 -37.38 -27.39
CA GLU A 72 7.48 -36.35 -27.58
C GLU A 72 6.88 -34.95 -27.54
N LEU A 73 7.38 -34.11 -26.62
CA LEU A 73 6.92 -32.75 -26.44
C LEU A 73 7.90 -31.74 -27.04
N GLU A 74 7.39 -30.76 -27.76
CA GLU A 74 8.21 -29.72 -28.37
C GLU A 74 8.70 -28.68 -27.34
N LYS A 75 10.02 -28.54 -27.21
CA LYS A 75 10.68 -27.67 -26.23
C LYS A 75 10.17 -26.21 -26.23
N ASN A 76 9.75 -25.68 -27.38
CA ASN A 76 9.35 -24.29 -27.57
C ASN A 76 7.83 -24.08 -27.50
N LYS A 77 7.03 -25.13 -27.45
CA LYS A 77 5.58 -25.08 -27.28
C LYS A 77 5.19 -25.17 -25.81
N LYS A 78 4.03 -24.62 -25.51
CA LYS A 78 3.41 -24.74 -24.19
C LYS A 78 2.65 -26.04 -24.12
N HIS A 79 2.84 -26.78 -23.04
CA HIS A 79 2.19 -28.06 -22.79
C HIS A 79 1.46 -28.03 -21.44
N SER A 80 0.43 -28.85 -21.34
CA SER A 80 -0.31 -29.13 -20.11
C SER A 80 -0.28 -30.63 -19.82
N ILE A 81 0.09 -30.99 -18.57
CA ILE A 81 0.18 -32.40 -18.15
C ILE A 81 -0.64 -32.56 -16.88
N ASP A 82 -1.66 -33.39 -16.94
CA ASP A 82 -2.51 -33.75 -15.81
C ASP A 82 -2.34 -35.28 -15.53
N VAL A 83 -2.09 -35.64 -14.28
CA VAL A 83 -2.01 -37.04 -13.87
C VAL A 83 -3.40 -37.59 -13.67
N VAL A 84 -3.69 -38.77 -14.21
CA VAL A 84 -4.94 -39.48 -13.95
C VAL A 84 -4.80 -40.21 -12.61
N VAL A 85 -5.46 -39.64 -11.58
CA VAL A 85 -5.45 -40.22 -10.23
C VAL A 85 -6.41 -41.43 -10.15
N ASP A 86 -7.65 -41.24 -10.64
CA ASP A 86 -8.63 -42.32 -10.63
C ASP A 86 -9.62 -42.21 -11.81
N ARG A 87 -10.23 -43.34 -12.18
CA ARG A 87 -11.30 -43.44 -13.17
C ARG A 87 -12.49 -44.12 -12.55
N LEU A 88 -13.60 -43.39 -12.44
CA LEU A 88 -14.75 -43.79 -11.64
C LEU A 88 -16.03 -43.72 -12.49
N LYS A 89 -17.01 -44.54 -12.10
CA LYS A 89 -18.38 -44.44 -12.60
C LYS A 89 -19.27 -44.01 -11.43
N ILE A 90 -20.03 -42.94 -11.59
CA ILE A 90 -20.90 -42.42 -10.55
C ILE A 90 -21.94 -43.44 -10.18
N LYS A 91 -21.96 -43.83 -8.90
CA LYS A 91 -22.92 -44.73 -8.28
C LYS A 91 -23.01 -44.48 -6.77
N PRO A 92 -24.11 -44.81 -6.09
CA PRO A 92 -24.22 -44.71 -4.64
C PRO A 92 -23.10 -45.44 -3.92
N GLY A 93 -22.56 -44.86 -2.85
CA GLY A 93 -21.48 -45.46 -2.05
C GLY A 93 -20.05 -45.22 -2.59
N LEU A 94 -19.89 -44.26 -3.52
CA LEU A 94 -18.58 -43.91 -4.10
C LEU A 94 -17.87 -42.79 -3.28
N GLU A 95 -18.53 -42.20 -2.32
CA GLU A 95 -18.11 -40.95 -1.62
C GLU A 95 -16.72 -41.09 -1.00
N GLN A 96 -16.45 -42.18 -0.30
CA GLN A 96 -15.15 -42.42 0.35
C GLN A 96 -14.00 -42.48 -0.65
N ARG A 97 -14.14 -43.34 -1.70
CA ARG A 97 -13.12 -43.49 -2.72
C ARG A 97 -12.86 -42.20 -3.51
N LEU A 98 -13.93 -41.43 -3.75
CA LEU A 98 -13.83 -40.16 -4.43
C LEU A 98 -13.10 -39.14 -3.55
N ALA A 99 -13.33 -39.14 -2.23
CA ALA A 99 -12.61 -38.31 -1.28
C ALA A 99 -11.10 -38.62 -1.27
N GLU A 100 -10.72 -39.90 -1.19
CA GLU A 100 -9.32 -40.35 -1.26
C GLU A 100 -8.66 -39.92 -2.56
N SER A 101 -9.37 -40.01 -3.69
CA SER A 101 -8.88 -39.59 -5.00
C SER A 101 -8.68 -38.06 -5.06
N PHE A 102 -9.59 -37.28 -4.47
CA PHE A 102 -9.42 -35.82 -4.35
C PHE A 102 -8.25 -35.47 -3.45
N GLU A 103 -8.09 -36.08 -2.28
CA GLU A 103 -6.95 -35.85 -1.40
C GLU A 103 -5.62 -36.10 -2.12
N THR A 104 -5.52 -37.19 -2.85
CA THR A 104 -4.33 -37.50 -3.67
C THR A 104 -4.09 -36.46 -4.75
N ALA A 105 -5.14 -36.06 -5.48
CA ALA A 105 -5.02 -35.05 -6.55
C ALA A 105 -4.59 -33.70 -6.01
N ILE A 106 -5.19 -33.24 -4.89
CA ILE A 106 -4.89 -31.98 -4.23
C ILE A 106 -3.45 -31.96 -3.71
N GLN A 107 -2.98 -33.07 -3.14
CA GLN A 107 -1.60 -33.17 -2.65
C GLN A 107 -0.58 -33.10 -3.78
N LEU A 108 -0.87 -33.72 -4.93
CA LEU A 108 0.02 -33.72 -6.10
C LEU A 108 0.09 -32.40 -6.85
N ALA A 109 -1.03 -31.68 -6.90
CA ALA A 109 -1.18 -30.48 -7.71
C ALA A 109 -1.38 -29.21 -6.87
N ASP A 110 -0.70 -29.11 -5.73
CA ASP A 110 -0.69 -27.90 -4.86
C ASP A 110 -2.10 -27.32 -4.62
N GLY A 111 -3.04 -28.18 -4.23
CA GLY A 111 -4.38 -27.79 -3.87
C GLY A 111 -5.39 -27.76 -5.02
N LEU A 112 -5.06 -28.25 -6.21
CA LEU A 112 -5.93 -28.28 -7.37
C LEU A 112 -6.31 -29.72 -7.75
N ALA A 113 -7.54 -29.90 -8.21
CA ALA A 113 -8.01 -31.15 -8.82
C ALA A 113 -8.96 -30.83 -9.98
N LEU A 114 -8.96 -31.67 -11.02
CA LEU A 114 -9.87 -31.59 -12.14
C LEU A 114 -10.72 -32.86 -12.20
N VAL A 115 -11.97 -32.71 -12.63
CA VAL A 115 -12.81 -33.87 -12.96
C VAL A 115 -13.27 -33.71 -14.40
N SER A 116 -12.80 -34.63 -15.24
CA SER A 116 -13.21 -34.75 -16.65
C SER A 116 -14.35 -35.75 -16.76
N ILE A 117 -15.43 -35.33 -17.41
CA ILE A 117 -16.58 -36.20 -17.69
C ILE A 117 -16.39 -36.82 -19.09
N THR A 118 -16.37 -38.11 -19.16
CA THR A 118 -16.18 -38.86 -20.42
C THR A 118 -17.54 -39.29 -20.95
N SER A 119 -17.92 -38.87 -22.18
CA SER A 119 -19.12 -39.35 -22.87
C SER A 119 -18.86 -40.72 -23.51
N GLU A 120 -19.90 -41.56 -23.65
CA GLU A 120 -19.80 -42.89 -24.29
C GLU A 120 -19.56 -42.81 -25.81
N ASP A 121 -19.93 -41.68 -26.46
CA ASP A 121 -20.01 -41.55 -27.92
C ASP A 121 -18.83 -40.83 -28.58
N GLY A 122 -17.71 -40.61 -27.88
CA GLY A 122 -16.54 -39.94 -28.47
C GLY A 122 -16.72 -38.47 -28.86
N GLU A 123 -17.82 -37.84 -28.40
CA GLU A 123 -17.99 -36.41 -28.51
C GLU A 123 -16.98 -35.66 -27.64
N LYS A 124 -16.62 -34.45 -28.03
CA LYS A 124 -15.62 -33.60 -27.33
C LYS A 124 -15.86 -33.60 -25.83
N PRO A 125 -14.80 -33.78 -25.03
CA PRO A 125 -14.95 -33.75 -23.56
C PRO A 125 -15.63 -32.47 -23.17
N GLN A 126 -16.66 -32.59 -22.32
CA GLN A 126 -17.30 -31.47 -21.66
C GLN A 126 -16.22 -30.71 -20.87
N ASP A 127 -16.35 -29.39 -20.74
CA ASP A 127 -15.38 -28.59 -19.97
C ASP A 127 -15.12 -29.23 -18.59
N ASP A 128 -13.85 -29.38 -18.24
CA ASP A 128 -13.44 -29.99 -16.98
C ASP A 128 -14.03 -29.22 -15.79
N LEU A 129 -14.55 -29.95 -14.82
CA LEU A 129 -14.90 -29.36 -13.52
C LEU A 129 -13.61 -29.10 -12.73
N VAL A 130 -13.36 -27.85 -12.40
CA VAL A 130 -12.18 -27.45 -11.64
C VAL A 130 -12.53 -27.30 -10.16
N PHE A 131 -11.73 -27.94 -9.32
CA PHE A 131 -11.82 -27.89 -7.86
C PHE A 131 -10.52 -27.37 -7.28
N SER A 132 -10.61 -26.63 -6.19
CA SER A 132 -9.44 -26.15 -5.47
C SER A 132 -9.68 -26.15 -3.96
N SER A 133 -8.74 -26.72 -3.23
CA SER A 133 -8.68 -26.60 -1.76
C SER A 133 -8.07 -25.28 -1.31
N LEU A 134 -7.40 -24.58 -2.22
CA LEU A 134 -6.83 -23.25 -2.05
C LEU A 134 -7.61 -22.25 -2.92
N PHE A 135 -7.41 -20.96 -2.67
CA PHE A 135 -7.92 -19.91 -3.56
C PHE A 135 -7.07 -19.86 -4.85
N ALA A 136 -7.19 -20.87 -5.71
CA ALA A 136 -6.39 -20.98 -6.92
C ALA A 136 -7.19 -20.69 -8.19
N CYS A 137 -6.52 -20.08 -9.17
CA CYS A 137 -7.09 -19.82 -10.49
C CYS A 137 -7.02 -21.08 -11.37
N PRO A 138 -8.14 -21.52 -11.95
CA PRO A 138 -8.13 -22.69 -12.83
C PRO A 138 -7.34 -22.48 -14.13
N GLN A 139 -7.16 -21.26 -14.59
CA GLN A 139 -6.47 -20.98 -15.85
C GLN A 139 -4.96 -20.80 -15.70
N CYS A 140 -4.49 -19.96 -14.74
CA CYS A 140 -3.06 -19.66 -14.62
C CYS A 140 -2.40 -20.31 -13.40
N GLY A 141 -3.13 -21.03 -12.56
CA GLY A 141 -2.59 -21.63 -11.33
C GLY A 141 -2.23 -20.62 -10.23
N HIS A 142 -2.47 -19.32 -10.44
CA HIS A 142 -2.25 -18.31 -9.39
C HIS A 142 -3.09 -18.68 -8.16
N SER A 143 -2.43 -18.90 -7.04
CA SER A 143 -3.08 -19.33 -5.79
C SER A 143 -2.75 -18.39 -4.64
N ILE A 144 -3.74 -18.21 -3.77
CA ILE A 144 -3.58 -17.57 -2.47
C ILE A 144 -3.75 -18.69 -1.44
N SER A 145 -2.69 -19.00 -0.70
CA SER A 145 -2.69 -20.11 0.25
C SER A 145 -3.72 -19.92 1.36
N GLU A 146 -3.78 -18.71 1.93
CA GLU A 146 -4.69 -18.40 3.02
C GLU A 146 -5.03 -16.91 3.05
N LEU A 147 -6.30 -16.58 3.37
CA LEU A 147 -6.73 -15.19 3.57
C LEU A 147 -6.60 -14.83 5.05
N GLU A 148 -5.39 -14.52 5.47
CA GLU A 148 -5.10 -14.08 6.83
C GLU A 148 -5.11 -12.54 6.96
N PRO A 149 -5.36 -11.99 8.16
CA PRO A 149 -5.31 -10.54 8.38
C PRO A 149 -3.97 -9.90 7.98
N ARG A 150 -2.85 -10.61 8.17
CA ARG A 150 -1.51 -10.14 7.79
C ARG A 150 -1.35 -9.87 6.29
N LEU A 151 -2.13 -10.53 5.43
CA LEU A 151 -2.15 -10.27 3.98
C LEU A 151 -2.61 -8.84 3.66
N PHE A 152 -3.43 -8.24 4.51
CA PHE A 152 -3.98 -6.90 4.34
C PHE A 152 -3.19 -5.81 5.08
N SER A 153 -2.04 -6.16 5.65
CA SER A 153 -1.17 -5.22 6.36
C SER A 153 0.02 -4.85 5.50
N PHE A 154 0.19 -3.56 5.22
CA PHE A 154 1.38 -3.06 4.53
C PHE A 154 2.63 -3.00 5.43
N ASN A 155 2.48 -3.16 6.75
CA ASN A 155 3.58 -3.30 7.72
C ASN A 155 4.04 -4.75 7.91
N ASN A 156 3.44 -5.71 7.22
CA ASN A 156 3.81 -7.11 7.28
C ASN A 156 4.33 -7.56 5.92
N PRO A 157 5.47 -8.27 5.83
CA PRO A 157 6.01 -8.77 4.55
C PRO A 157 5.02 -9.61 3.75
N ALA A 158 4.08 -10.31 4.40
CA ALA A 158 3.04 -11.08 3.74
C ALA A 158 2.05 -10.21 2.94
N GLY A 159 1.80 -8.98 3.38
CA GLY A 159 0.84 -8.06 2.76
C GLY A 159 1.47 -6.87 2.04
N ALA A 160 2.71 -6.49 2.41
CA ALA A 160 3.42 -5.37 1.82
C ALA A 160 3.75 -5.59 0.35
N CYS A 161 3.67 -4.55 -0.46
CA CYS A 161 4.16 -4.56 -1.84
C CYS A 161 5.68 -4.79 -1.84
N SER A 162 6.16 -5.81 -2.54
CA SER A 162 7.58 -6.20 -2.57
C SER A 162 8.50 -5.17 -3.24
N THR A 163 7.95 -4.26 -4.05
CA THR A 163 8.73 -3.23 -4.76
C THR A 163 9.00 -1.99 -3.91
N CYS A 164 8.10 -1.67 -2.99
CA CYS A 164 8.23 -0.49 -2.13
C CYS A 164 8.15 -0.84 -0.63
N ASP A 165 8.21 -2.12 -0.27
CA ASP A 165 8.18 -2.61 1.11
C ASP A 165 7.04 -2.01 1.95
N GLY A 166 5.88 -1.79 1.30
CA GLY A 166 4.70 -1.21 1.93
C GLY A 166 4.72 0.32 2.07
N LEU A 167 5.72 1.02 1.55
CA LEU A 167 5.80 2.49 1.61
C LEU A 167 4.79 3.17 0.68
N GLY A 168 4.40 2.51 -0.43
CA GLY A 168 3.50 3.08 -1.44
C GLY A 168 4.18 4.04 -2.39
N VAL A 169 5.40 4.46 -2.10
CA VAL A 169 6.21 5.37 -2.91
C VAL A 169 7.57 4.75 -3.19
N LYS A 170 8.19 5.17 -4.28
CA LYS A 170 9.57 4.85 -4.61
C LYS A 170 10.34 6.14 -4.77
N GLN A 171 11.46 6.23 -4.07
CA GLN A 171 12.39 7.34 -4.27
C GLN A 171 13.25 7.07 -5.50
N PHE A 172 13.53 8.11 -6.24
CA PHE A 172 14.41 8.09 -7.39
C PHE A 172 15.16 9.41 -7.48
N PHE A 173 16.33 9.39 -8.11
CA PHE A 173 17.06 10.61 -8.40
C PHE A 173 16.41 11.34 -9.56
N ASP A 174 15.94 12.55 -9.30
CA ASP A 174 15.16 13.36 -10.22
C ASP A 174 16.08 14.18 -11.13
N GLU A 175 16.01 13.93 -12.43
CA GLU A 175 16.78 14.63 -13.44
C GLU A 175 16.61 16.15 -13.33
N SER A 176 15.39 16.62 -13.06
CA SER A 176 15.09 18.05 -12.94
C SER A 176 15.73 18.74 -11.72
N ARG A 177 16.10 17.96 -10.70
CA ARG A 177 16.81 18.46 -9.51
C ARG A 177 18.33 18.40 -9.68
N ILE A 178 18.81 17.47 -10.50
CA ILE A 178 20.23 17.25 -10.78
C ILE A 178 20.72 18.25 -11.83
N ILE A 179 19.92 18.47 -12.87
CA ILE A 179 20.19 19.47 -13.89
C ILE A 179 19.79 20.84 -13.32
N THR A 180 20.80 21.61 -12.95
CA THR A 180 20.61 22.91 -12.30
C THR A 180 20.02 23.94 -13.26
N ASP A 181 20.54 23.95 -14.48
CA ASP A 181 20.14 24.84 -15.57
C ASP A 181 20.52 24.22 -16.91
N GLU A 182 19.53 23.89 -17.73
CA GLU A 182 19.73 23.28 -19.05
C GLU A 182 20.37 24.24 -20.05
N THR A 183 20.35 25.56 -19.80
CA THR A 183 20.97 26.58 -20.66
C THR A 183 22.48 26.64 -20.48
N LEU A 184 23.00 26.11 -19.38
CA LEU A 184 24.44 26.06 -19.11
C LEU A 184 25.09 24.86 -19.80
N ALA A 185 26.39 24.97 -20.06
CA ALA A 185 27.20 23.85 -20.49
C ALA A 185 27.62 22.94 -19.32
N LEU A 186 28.02 21.69 -19.60
CA LEU A 186 28.54 20.79 -18.56
C LEU A 186 29.73 21.40 -17.82
N ALA A 187 30.63 22.07 -18.56
CA ALA A 187 31.77 22.76 -17.99
C ALA A 187 31.41 23.93 -17.07
N GLU A 188 30.24 24.53 -17.26
CA GLU A 188 29.75 25.68 -16.51
C GLU A 188 28.88 25.25 -15.29
N GLY A 189 28.56 23.96 -15.20
CA GLY A 189 27.81 23.41 -14.08
C GLY A 189 26.33 23.14 -14.36
N ALA A 190 25.97 22.82 -15.61
CA ALA A 190 24.63 22.34 -15.96
C ALA A 190 24.18 21.19 -15.04
N ILE A 191 25.12 20.32 -14.63
CA ILE A 191 24.91 19.24 -13.70
C ILE A 191 25.78 19.47 -12.46
N ARG A 192 25.14 19.59 -11.33
CA ARG A 192 25.77 19.95 -10.06
C ARG A 192 26.77 18.89 -9.61
N GLY A 193 28.02 19.37 -9.29
CA GLY A 193 29.11 18.49 -8.85
C GLY A 193 29.80 17.70 -9.93
N TRP A 194 29.43 17.91 -11.21
CA TRP A 194 30.02 17.33 -12.41
C TRP A 194 30.58 18.40 -13.36
N ASP A 195 31.15 19.44 -12.80
CA ASP A 195 31.71 20.57 -13.50
C ASP A 195 33.24 20.73 -13.21
N ARG A 196 33.83 21.75 -13.74
CA ARG A 196 35.29 22.04 -13.59
C ARG A 196 35.78 22.11 -12.13
N ARG A 197 34.88 22.37 -11.18
CA ARG A 197 35.21 22.40 -9.73
C ARG A 197 35.49 21.02 -9.18
N ASN A 198 34.97 19.98 -9.79
CA ASN A 198 35.27 18.60 -9.45
C ASN A 198 36.09 17.95 -10.55
N ILE A 199 37.41 18.05 -10.43
CA ILE A 199 38.40 17.65 -11.46
C ILE A 199 38.14 16.18 -11.88
N TYR A 200 37.90 15.27 -10.95
CA TYR A 200 37.71 13.86 -11.23
C TYR A 200 36.51 13.59 -12.14
N TYR A 201 35.36 14.09 -11.77
CA TYR A 201 34.15 13.90 -12.58
C TYR A 201 34.15 14.68 -13.88
N PHE A 202 34.80 15.85 -13.88
CA PHE A 202 34.93 16.63 -15.09
C PHE A 202 35.83 15.96 -16.14
N GLN A 203 36.92 15.31 -15.72
CA GLN A 203 37.77 14.49 -16.61
C GLN A 203 37.02 13.31 -17.20
N MET A 204 36.13 12.67 -16.42
CA MET A 204 35.24 11.63 -16.94
C MET A 204 34.32 12.18 -18.05
N LEU A 205 33.66 13.32 -17.81
CA LEU A 205 32.77 13.94 -18.81
C LEU A 205 33.53 14.37 -20.05
N THR A 206 34.78 14.85 -19.93
CA THR A 206 35.63 15.22 -21.06
C THR A 206 36.01 14.00 -21.90
N SER A 207 36.34 12.87 -21.26
CA SER A 207 36.61 11.61 -21.95
C SER A 207 35.38 11.06 -22.66
N LEU A 208 34.20 11.14 -21.99
CA LEU A 208 32.91 10.76 -22.56
C LEU A 208 32.59 11.63 -23.80
N ALA A 209 32.80 12.93 -23.69
CA ALA A 209 32.57 13.89 -24.78
C ALA A 209 33.44 13.58 -26.00
N ALA A 210 34.73 13.27 -25.79
CA ALA A 210 35.65 12.87 -26.86
C ALA A 210 35.22 11.54 -27.52
N HIS A 211 34.71 10.56 -26.75
CA HIS A 211 34.29 9.26 -27.26
C HIS A 211 33.03 9.35 -28.15
N TYR A 212 32.05 10.18 -27.75
CA TYR A 212 30.78 10.33 -28.45
C TYR A 212 30.69 11.55 -29.37
N ASP A 213 31.81 12.25 -29.62
CA ASP A 213 31.93 13.40 -30.52
C ASP A 213 30.98 14.56 -30.17
N PHE A 214 31.00 14.97 -28.90
CA PHE A 214 30.32 16.18 -28.44
C PHE A 214 31.29 17.05 -27.61
N THR A 215 30.95 18.31 -27.33
CA THR A 215 31.77 19.17 -26.49
C THR A 215 31.10 19.48 -25.15
N VAL A 216 31.91 19.49 -24.08
CA VAL A 216 31.47 19.86 -22.72
C VAL A 216 31.10 21.34 -22.59
N GLU A 217 31.43 22.18 -23.57
CA GLU A 217 31.07 23.59 -23.65
C GLU A 217 29.72 23.83 -24.35
N THR A 218 29.09 22.80 -24.88
CA THR A 218 27.73 22.91 -25.46
C THR A 218 26.67 22.97 -24.36
N PRO A 219 25.73 23.93 -24.38
CA PRO A 219 24.59 23.97 -23.48
C PRO A 219 23.86 22.64 -23.44
N PHE A 220 23.52 22.16 -22.24
CA PHE A 220 22.96 20.83 -22.05
C PHE A 220 21.68 20.59 -22.89
N GLN A 221 20.80 21.58 -23.00
CA GLN A 221 19.60 21.51 -23.83
C GLN A 221 19.87 21.35 -25.33
N LYS A 222 21.06 21.79 -25.82
CA LYS A 222 21.45 21.68 -27.22
C LYS A 222 22.13 20.35 -27.55
N LEU A 223 22.55 19.57 -26.57
CA LEU A 223 23.04 18.22 -26.77
C LEU A 223 21.91 17.32 -27.31
N SER A 224 22.28 16.39 -28.20
CA SER A 224 21.29 15.42 -28.69
C SER A 224 20.69 14.61 -27.52
N LYS A 225 19.43 14.17 -27.63
CA LYS A 225 18.79 13.31 -26.61
C LYS A 225 19.59 12.03 -26.34
N LYS A 226 20.32 11.55 -27.33
CA LYS A 226 21.22 10.40 -27.20
C LYS A 226 22.42 10.73 -26.28
N HIS A 227 23.06 11.90 -26.47
CA HIS A 227 24.16 12.36 -25.63
C HIS A 227 23.68 12.64 -24.19
N GLN A 228 22.56 13.32 -24.01
CA GLN A 228 21.95 13.55 -22.70
C GLN A 228 21.69 12.21 -21.96
N ASN A 229 21.20 11.20 -22.68
CA ASN A 229 20.94 9.89 -22.10
C ASN A 229 22.22 9.15 -21.71
N PHE A 230 23.28 9.20 -22.50
CA PHE A 230 24.58 8.63 -22.12
C PHE A 230 25.14 9.30 -20.88
N ILE A 231 25.07 10.62 -20.78
CA ILE A 231 25.54 11.39 -19.62
C ILE A 231 24.76 10.98 -18.36
N LEU A 232 23.44 10.93 -18.44
CA LEU A 232 22.60 10.67 -17.27
C LEU A 232 22.55 9.19 -16.91
N ARG A 233 22.44 8.26 -17.87
CA ARG A 233 22.14 6.84 -17.65
C ARG A 233 23.27 5.87 -17.97
N GLY A 234 24.37 6.38 -18.58
CA GLY A 234 25.56 5.61 -18.88
C GLY A 234 25.63 5.02 -20.30
N SER A 235 26.78 4.38 -20.59
CA SER A 235 27.09 3.77 -21.91
C SER A 235 26.58 2.32 -22.04
N GLY A 236 25.91 1.79 -21.04
CA GLY A 236 25.47 0.37 -21.01
C GLY A 236 26.67 -0.58 -20.92
N LYS A 237 26.90 -1.39 -21.96
CA LYS A 237 28.05 -2.33 -22.03
C LYS A 237 29.25 -1.78 -22.81
N GLU A 238 29.11 -0.62 -23.42
CA GLU A 238 30.18 0.00 -24.23
C GLU A 238 31.31 0.50 -23.34
N VAL A 239 32.52 0.02 -23.60
CA VAL A 239 33.73 0.38 -22.86
C VAL A 239 34.28 1.68 -23.40
N ILE A 240 34.59 2.60 -22.51
CA ILE A 240 35.12 3.93 -22.83
C ILE A 240 36.48 4.10 -22.15
N ASP A 241 37.42 4.73 -22.85
CA ASP A 241 38.74 5.07 -22.32
C ASP A 241 38.69 6.41 -21.59
N PHE A 242 38.82 6.37 -20.28
CA PHE A 242 38.84 7.55 -19.43
C PHE A 242 40.26 7.96 -19.12
N HIS A 243 40.55 9.24 -19.38
CA HIS A 243 41.85 9.84 -19.16
C HIS A 243 41.84 10.70 -17.89
N TYR A 244 42.65 10.32 -16.91
CA TYR A 244 42.80 11.04 -15.66
C TYR A 244 44.21 11.63 -15.57
N VAL A 245 44.30 12.89 -15.23
CA VAL A 245 45.58 13.54 -14.93
C VAL A 245 45.76 13.50 -13.40
N ASN A 246 46.88 12.91 -12.96
CA ASN A 246 47.23 12.87 -11.53
C ASN A 246 47.90 14.20 -11.10
N ASP A 247 48.15 14.36 -9.79
CA ASP A 247 48.79 15.57 -9.23
C ASP A 247 50.20 15.82 -9.74
N ARG A 248 50.85 14.83 -10.40
CA ARG A 248 52.17 14.92 -10.99
C ARG A 248 52.15 15.30 -12.47
N GLY A 249 50.95 15.42 -13.05
CA GLY A 249 50.73 15.73 -14.45
C GLY A 249 50.75 14.50 -15.39
N ASP A 250 50.90 13.28 -14.87
CA ASP A 250 50.87 12.07 -15.70
C ASP A 250 49.43 11.68 -16.04
N THR A 251 49.22 11.27 -17.29
CA THR A 251 47.89 10.80 -17.74
C THR A 251 47.75 9.28 -17.50
N ILE A 252 46.75 8.89 -16.72
CA ILE A 252 46.40 7.51 -16.48
C ILE A 252 45.12 7.19 -17.27
N THR A 253 45.16 6.18 -18.14
CA THR A 253 44.00 5.72 -18.90
C THR A 253 43.39 4.50 -18.20
N ARG A 254 42.06 4.51 -18.06
CA ARG A 254 41.27 3.36 -17.54
C ARG A 254 40.10 3.10 -18.48
N SER A 255 39.94 1.85 -18.89
CA SER A 255 38.89 1.41 -19.83
C SER A 255 37.79 0.66 -19.09
N TYR A 256 36.58 1.23 -19.06
CA TYR A 256 35.39 0.61 -18.45
C TYR A 256 34.11 1.26 -18.99
N PRO A 257 32.94 0.62 -18.86
CA PRO A 257 31.68 1.23 -19.20
C PRO A 257 31.34 2.42 -18.30
N PHE A 258 30.85 3.52 -18.88
CA PHE A 258 30.38 4.66 -18.09
C PHE A 258 29.07 4.29 -17.35
N GLU A 259 29.09 4.41 -16.06
CA GLU A 259 27.93 4.07 -15.20
C GLU A 259 26.72 5.00 -15.43
N GLY A 260 26.98 6.29 -15.74
CA GLY A 260 25.97 7.35 -15.78
C GLY A 260 25.84 8.09 -14.45
N ILE A 261 25.41 9.34 -14.53
CA ILE A 261 25.31 10.21 -13.35
C ILE A 261 24.24 9.70 -12.37
N LEU A 262 23.06 9.32 -12.87
CA LEU A 262 21.98 8.82 -12.03
C LEU A 262 22.35 7.53 -11.29
N PRO A 263 22.83 6.47 -11.97
CA PRO A 263 23.27 5.25 -11.28
C PRO A 263 24.45 5.49 -10.32
N ASN A 264 25.37 6.40 -10.67
CA ASN A 264 26.47 6.79 -9.77
C ASN A 264 25.93 7.41 -8.47
N MET A 265 24.97 8.33 -8.57
CA MET A 265 24.35 8.95 -7.41
C MET A 265 23.57 7.94 -6.57
N GLU A 266 22.80 7.02 -7.21
CA GLU A 266 22.09 5.94 -6.53
C GLU A 266 23.04 5.02 -5.76
N ARG A 267 24.12 4.57 -6.39
CA ARG A 267 25.13 3.73 -5.76
C ARG A 267 25.76 4.45 -4.58
N ARG A 268 26.23 5.69 -4.76
CA ARG A 268 26.85 6.49 -3.69
C ARG A 268 25.88 6.72 -2.53
N TYR A 269 24.62 7.01 -2.78
CA TYR A 269 23.60 7.19 -1.74
C TYR A 269 23.40 5.91 -0.90
N ARG A 270 23.45 4.76 -1.56
CA ARG A 270 23.30 3.45 -0.92
C ARG A 270 24.53 3.02 -0.12
N GLU A 271 25.72 3.23 -0.70
CA GLU A 271 26.98 2.70 -0.18
C GLU A 271 27.71 3.63 0.79
N THR A 272 27.36 4.93 0.82
CA THR A 272 28.06 5.88 1.69
C THR A 272 27.80 5.62 3.17
N GLU A 273 28.86 5.62 3.97
CA GLU A 273 28.79 5.60 5.43
C GLU A 273 28.66 7.00 6.03
N SER A 274 28.95 8.06 5.23
CA SER A 274 28.85 9.45 5.68
C SER A 274 27.43 9.97 5.63
N ASN A 275 26.87 10.32 6.79
CA ASN A 275 25.54 10.95 6.89
C ASN A 275 25.48 12.27 6.12
N HIS A 276 26.54 13.08 6.15
CA HIS A 276 26.59 14.34 5.40
C HIS A 276 26.47 14.11 3.88
N VAL A 277 27.21 13.13 3.33
CA VAL A 277 27.11 12.80 1.89
C VAL A 277 25.71 12.29 1.55
N ARG A 278 25.12 11.47 2.43
CA ARG A 278 23.76 10.95 2.24
C ARG A 278 22.73 12.08 2.25
N GLU A 279 22.82 13.03 3.16
CA GLU A 279 21.94 14.21 3.22
C GLU A 279 22.07 15.10 1.97
N GLU A 280 23.30 15.32 1.50
CA GLU A 280 23.55 16.10 0.27
C GLU A 280 22.93 15.42 -0.97
N LEU A 281 23.09 14.09 -1.08
CA LEU A 281 22.50 13.33 -2.19
C LEU A 281 20.98 13.25 -2.08
N ALA A 282 20.43 13.19 -0.87
CA ALA A 282 18.98 13.14 -0.63
C ALA A 282 18.23 14.37 -1.18
N LYS A 283 18.90 15.52 -1.33
CA LYS A 283 18.32 16.75 -1.92
C LYS A 283 17.87 16.56 -3.36
N TYR A 284 18.44 15.59 -4.07
CA TYR A 284 18.14 15.28 -5.47
C TYR A 284 17.10 14.17 -5.63
N LEU A 285 16.64 13.60 -4.51
CA LEU A 285 15.58 12.58 -4.53
C LEU A 285 14.21 13.22 -4.67
N SER A 286 13.40 12.62 -5.52
CA SER A 286 11.96 12.82 -5.58
C SER A 286 11.24 11.51 -5.29
N SER A 287 9.99 11.62 -4.84
CA SER A 287 9.15 10.47 -4.56
C SER A 287 8.05 10.38 -5.61
N GLN A 288 7.82 9.19 -6.13
CA GLN A 288 6.68 8.90 -7.00
C GLN A 288 5.89 7.72 -6.45
N SER A 289 4.63 7.64 -6.83
CA SER A 289 3.82 6.45 -6.49
C SER A 289 4.51 5.19 -7.01
N CYS A 290 4.58 4.16 -6.19
CA CYS A 290 5.18 2.88 -6.58
C CYS A 290 4.50 2.34 -7.85
N PRO A 291 5.25 2.01 -8.92
CA PRO A 291 4.66 1.57 -10.19
C PRO A 291 3.84 0.28 -10.05
N ASP A 292 4.25 -0.64 -9.17
CA ASP A 292 3.57 -1.92 -9.01
C ASP A 292 2.29 -1.84 -8.19
N CYS A 293 2.30 -1.10 -7.09
CA CYS A 293 1.12 -0.98 -6.24
C CYS A 293 0.33 0.31 -6.46
N SER A 294 0.80 1.24 -7.30
CA SER A 294 0.16 2.53 -7.56
C SER A 294 -0.21 3.29 -6.27
N GLY A 295 0.70 3.28 -5.30
CA GLY A 295 0.51 3.95 -4.00
C GLY A 295 -0.32 3.18 -2.98
N THR A 296 -0.89 2.01 -3.31
CA THR A 296 -1.77 1.27 -2.40
C THR A 296 -1.03 0.55 -1.27
N ARG A 297 0.30 0.45 -1.31
CA ARG A 297 1.19 -0.19 -0.33
C ARG A 297 1.08 -1.71 -0.27
N LEU A 298 0.01 -2.31 -0.79
CA LEU A 298 -0.31 -3.74 -0.66
C LEU A 298 0.13 -4.55 -1.88
N ARG A 299 0.42 -5.83 -1.64
CA ARG A 299 0.66 -6.83 -2.69
C ARG A 299 -0.54 -6.98 -3.60
N LYS A 300 -0.28 -7.51 -4.81
CA LYS A 300 -1.30 -7.79 -5.83
C LYS A 300 -2.43 -8.66 -5.25
N ASP A 301 -2.12 -9.70 -4.49
CA ASP A 301 -3.09 -10.63 -3.91
C ASP A 301 -4.10 -9.94 -2.99
N ALA A 302 -3.63 -9.11 -2.06
CA ALA A 302 -4.49 -8.35 -1.16
C ALA A 302 -5.43 -7.38 -1.89
N ARG A 303 -4.94 -6.78 -3.00
CA ARG A 303 -5.71 -5.82 -3.80
C ARG A 303 -6.85 -6.44 -4.60
N TYR A 304 -6.80 -7.76 -4.84
CA TYR A 304 -7.85 -8.48 -5.57
C TYR A 304 -8.87 -9.20 -4.68
N VAL A 305 -8.76 -9.05 -3.37
CA VAL A 305 -9.82 -9.47 -2.46
C VAL A 305 -10.90 -8.40 -2.38
N LEU A 306 -12.12 -8.74 -2.76
CA LEU A 306 -13.22 -7.80 -2.91
C LEU A 306 -14.36 -8.10 -1.91
N ILE A 307 -14.91 -7.04 -1.32
CA ILE A 307 -16.15 -7.07 -0.55
C ILE A 307 -17.18 -6.22 -1.30
N LYS A 308 -18.24 -6.88 -1.84
CA LYS A 308 -19.24 -6.18 -2.66
C LYS A 308 -18.63 -5.32 -3.79
N GLY A 309 -17.58 -5.83 -4.42
CA GLY A 309 -16.91 -5.18 -5.56
C GLY A 309 -15.83 -4.16 -5.20
N LEU A 310 -15.64 -3.82 -3.93
CA LEU A 310 -14.58 -2.91 -3.46
C LEU A 310 -13.45 -3.67 -2.77
N ASN A 311 -12.23 -3.27 -3.04
CA ASN A 311 -11.04 -3.75 -2.34
C ASN A 311 -10.65 -2.82 -1.18
N LEU A 312 -9.72 -3.28 -0.32
CA LEU A 312 -9.28 -2.51 0.82
C LEU A 312 -8.69 -1.13 0.45
N PRO A 313 -7.80 -1.00 -0.57
CA PRO A 313 -7.31 0.31 -1.00
C PRO A 313 -8.40 1.29 -1.44
N SER A 314 -9.44 0.80 -2.12
CA SER A 314 -10.57 1.64 -2.52
C SER A 314 -11.34 2.17 -1.31
N ILE A 315 -11.54 1.32 -0.29
CA ILE A 315 -12.24 1.70 0.95
C ILE A 315 -11.39 2.69 1.76
N THR A 316 -10.09 2.42 1.92
CA THR A 316 -9.18 3.32 2.67
C THR A 316 -8.90 4.64 1.95
N GLY A 317 -9.10 4.69 0.62
CA GLY A 317 -9.03 5.92 -0.18
C GLY A 317 -10.27 6.80 -0.09
N MET A 318 -11.38 6.29 0.45
CA MET A 318 -12.57 7.09 0.75
C MET A 318 -12.31 8.01 1.95
N THR A 319 -13.06 9.10 2.04
CA THR A 319 -13.08 9.88 3.27
C THR A 319 -13.68 9.05 4.42
N VAL A 320 -13.35 9.41 5.65
CA VAL A 320 -13.91 8.75 6.86
C VAL A 320 -15.43 8.73 6.81
N ALA A 321 -16.05 9.85 6.39
CA ALA A 321 -17.50 9.94 6.24
C ALA A 321 -18.04 8.95 5.18
N GLN A 322 -17.38 8.86 4.02
CA GLN A 322 -17.78 7.93 2.96
C GLN A 322 -17.58 6.47 3.38
N SER A 323 -16.48 6.17 4.08
CA SER A 323 -16.21 4.82 4.62
C SER A 323 -17.28 4.42 5.65
N ALA A 324 -17.67 5.35 6.55
CA ALA A 324 -18.74 5.09 7.52
C ALA A 324 -20.07 4.81 6.83
N ASP A 325 -20.44 5.58 5.81
CA ASP A 325 -21.66 5.37 5.03
C ASP A 325 -21.63 4.04 4.26
N TYR A 326 -20.48 3.67 3.69
CA TYR A 326 -20.28 2.37 3.03
C TYR A 326 -20.53 1.21 4.00
N PHE A 327 -19.90 1.20 5.18
CA PHE A 327 -20.08 0.13 6.16
C PHE A 327 -21.48 0.09 6.76
N LYS A 328 -22.16 1.24 6.90
CA LYS A 328 -23.55 1.32 7.32
C LYS A 328 -24.50 0.70 6.30
N LYS A 329 -24.23 0.87 5.00
CA LYS A 329 -25.03 0.32 3.89
C LYS A 329 -24.67 -1.11 3.52
N LEU A 330 -23.56 -1.64 4.04
CA LEU A 330 -23.06 -2.96 3.70
C LEU A 330 -23.99 -4.04 4.27
N LYS A 331 -24.75 -4.69 3.38
CA LYS A 331 -25.64 -5.82 3.73
C LYS A 331 -24.97 -7.13 3.34
N LEU A 332 -24.70 -7.97 4.31
CA LEU A 332 -24.24 -9.35 4.15
C LEU A 332 -25.38 -10.30 4.52
N SER A 333 -25.33 -11.54 4.08
CA SER A 333 -26.38 -12.57 4.34
C SER A 333 -25.76 -13.86 4.86
N GLY A 334 -26.59 -14.66 5.56
CA GLY A 334 -26.22 -15.97 6.10
C GLY A 334 -25.08 -15.89 7.11
N THR A 335 -24.23 -16.91 7.16
CA THR A 335 -23.10 -17.02 8.10
C THR A 335 -22.14 -15.82 8.01
N ARG A 336 -21.99 -15.21 6.82
CA ARG A 336 -21.15 -14.01 6.66
C ARG A 336 -21.68 -12.81 7.42
N ALA A 337 -23.01 -12.65 7.53
CA ALA A 337 -23.62 -11.58 8.31
C ALA A 337 -23.31 -11.76 9.80
N GLN A 338 -23.46 -13.00 10.31
CA GLN A 338 -23.18 -13.32 11.72
C GLN A 338 -21.71 -13.06 12.10
N ILE A 339 -20.77 -13.46 11.25
CA ILE A 339 -19.33 -13.21 11.47
C ILE A 339 -19.03 -11.71 11.46
N ALA A 340 -19.61 -10.97 10.53
CA ALA A 340 -19.30 -9.57 10.31
C ALA A 340 -19.98 -8.63 11.32
N GLU A 341 -21.03 -9.02 12.01
CA GLU A 341 -21.85 -8.15 12.88
C GLU A 341 -21.01 -7.39 13.91
N LYS A 342 -20.21 -8.10 14.71
CA LYS A 342 -19.35 -7.50 15.73
C LYS A 342 -18.26 -6.64 15.13
N ILE A 343 -17.68 -7.09 14.01
CA ILE A 343 -16.61 -6.37 13.30
C ILE A 343 -17.15 -5.07 12.71
N LEU A 344 -18.32 -5.12 12.08
CA LEU A 344 -18.94 -3.92 11.48
C LEU A 344 -19.35 -2.91 12.53
N LYS A 345 -19.85 -3.37 13.69
CA LYS A 345 -20.16 -2.48 14.81
C LYS A 345 -18.92 -1.73 15.28
N GLU A 346 -17.83 -2.45 15.55
CA GLU A 346 -16.56 -1.86 15.99
C GLU A 346 -15.99 -0.87 14.98
N LEU A 347 -16.03 -1.22 13.68
CA LEU A 347 -15.59 -0.32 12.60
C LEU A 347 -16.43 0.95 12.53
N GLN A 348 -17.76 0.82 12.65
CA GLN A 348 -18.68 1.97 12.63
C GLN A 348 -18.46 2.89 13.84
N ASP A 349 -18.26 2.32 15.02
CA ASP A 349 -18.00 3.08 16.24
C ASP A 349 -16.67 3.87 16.11
N ARG A 350 -15.60 3.24 15.63
CA ARG A 350 -14.31 3.92 15.41
C ARG A 350 -14.36 5.00 14.34
N LEU A 351 -15.05 4.75 13.23
CA LEU A 351 -15.24 5.77 12.21
C LEU A 351 -16.10 6.92 12.71
N LYS A 352 -17.11 6.63 13.53
CA LYS A 352 -17.94 7.65 14.18
C LYS A 352 -17.10 8.54 15.08
N PHE A 353 -16.21 8.01 15.92
CA PHE A 353 -15.32 8.83 16.75
C PHE A 353 -14.46 9.79 15.93
N LEU A 354 -13.93 9.33 14.77
CA LEU A 354 -13.19 10.23 13.87
C LEU A 354 -14.08 11.34 13.29
N ILE A 355 -15.35 11.04 13.00
CA ILE A 355 -16.31 12.04 12.51
C ILE A 355 -16.66 13.03 13.61
N ASP A 356 -16.87 12.56 14.83
CA ASP A 356 -17.28 13.37 15.97
C ASP A 356 -16.18 14.38 16.37
N VAL A 357 -14.90 14.04 16.17
CA VAL A 357 -13.79 15.00 16.36
C VAL A 357 -13.49 15.85 15.10
N GLY A 358 -14.38 15.87 14.10
CA GLY A 358 -14.26 16.73 12.92
C GLY A 358 -13.28 16.26 11.87
N LEU A 359 -12.90 14.96 11.83
CA LEU A 359 -11.97 14.37 10.85
C LEU A 359 -12.67 13.63 9.72
N ASN A 360 -13.91 13.96 9.43
CA ASN A 360 -14.78 13.35 8.43
C ASN A 360 -14.23 13.44 6.99
N TYR A 361 -13.39 14.43 6.70
CA TYR A 361 -12.78 14.67 5.38
C TYR A 361 -11.48 13.92 5.14
N LEU A 362 -10.81 13.42 6.17
CA LEU A 362 -9.58 12.65 6.04
C LEU A 362 -9.83 11.30 5.39
N THR A 363 -8.80 10.76 4.74
CA THR A 363 -8.80 9.38 4.23
C THR A 363 -7.92 8.48 5.09
N LEU A 364 -8.30 7.20 5.22
CA LEU A 364 -7.56 6.24 6.05
C LEU A 364 -6.18 5.87 5.47
N ASN A 365 -5.97 6.10 4.17
CA ASN A 365 -4.68 5.86 3.50
C ASN A 365 -3.71 7.04 3.61
N ARG A 366 -4.11 8.15 4.24
CA ARG A 366 -3.26 9.34 4.40
C ARG A 366 -2.05 9.03 5.28
N SER A 367 -0.90 9.47 4.85
CA SER A 367 0.35 9.26 5.58
C SER A 367 0.46 10.21 6.79
N ALA A 368 0.99 9.70 7.90
CA ALA A 368 1.05 10.44 9.17
C ALA A 368 1.90 11.74 9.09
N ASP A 369 2.95 11.73 8.27
CA ASP A 369 3.82 12.89 8.01
C ASP A 369 3.12 14.05 7.27
N THR A 370 1.96 13.78 6.67
CA THR A 370 1.15 14.79 5.97
C THR A 370 0.06 15.42 6.84
N LEU A 371 -0.10 14.94 8.08
CA LEU A 371 -1.10 15.45 9.01
C LEU A 371 -0.63 16.77 9.64
N SER A 372 -1.55 17.72 9.80
CA SER A 372 -1.32 18.89 10.65
C SER A 372 -1.28 18.49 12.13
N GLY A 373 -0.67 19.35 12.98
CA GLY A 373 -0.63 19.11 14.42
C GLY A 373 -2.01 18.90 15.03
N GLY A 374 -2.98 19.71 14.66
CA GLY A 374 -4.36 19.57 15.14
C GLY A 374 -5.05 18.30 14.65
N GLU A 375 -4.81 17.85 13.40
CA GLU A 375 -5.33 16.57 12.91
C GLU A 375 -4.76 15.38 13.69
N ALA A 376 -3.44 15.38 13.94
CA ALA A 376 -2.78 14.34 14.70
C ALA A 376 -3.29 14.27 16.15
N GLN A 377 -3.50 15.42 16.78
CA GLN A 377 -4.05 15.51 18.14
C GLN A 377 -5.48 14.96 18.19
N ARG A 378 -6.35 15.31 17.24
CA ARG A 378 -7.71 14.80 17.17
C ARG A 378 -7.78 13.30 16.88
N ILE A 379 -6.87 12.75 16.08
CA ILE A 379 -6.76 11.28 15.89
C ILE A 379 -6.42 10.59 17.21
N ARG A 380 -5.50 11.17 18.00
CA ARG A 380 -5.19 10.63 19.34
C ARG A 380 -6.40 10.69 20.27
N LEU A 381 -7.10 11.83 20.27
CA LEU A 381 -8.32 11.99 21.06
C LEU A 381 -9.39 10.96 20.66
N ALA A 382 -9.68 10.79 19.37
CA ALA A 382 -10.63 9.79 18.88
C ALA A 382 -10.24 8.36 19.30
N SER A 383 -8.94 8.05 19.28
CA SER A 383 -8.41 6.75 19.73
C SER A 383 -8.60 6.53 21.23
N GLN A 384 -8.42 7.58 22.04
CA GLN A 384 -8.62 7.51 23.50
C GLN A 384 -10.09 7.37 23.88
N ILE A 385 -10.98 8.09 23.20
CA ILE A 385 -12.43 7.98 23.36
C ILE A 385 -12.90 6.58 23.03
N GLY A 386 -12.42 6.03 21.90
CA GLY A 386 -12.73 4.68 21.45
C GLY A 386 -12.30 3.57 22.40
N ALA A 387 -11.36 3.85 23.32
CA ALA A 387 -10.96 2.90 24.35
C ALA A 387 -11.99 2.72 25.46
N GLY A 388 -13.00 3.62 25.57
CA GLY A 388 -14.09 3.51 26.54
C GLY A 388 -13.65 3.46 28.00
N LEU A 389 -12.50 4.07 28.32
CA LEU A 389 -11.97 4.07 29.69
C LEU A 389 -12.87 4.90 30.61
N VAL A 390 -13.04 4.42 31.83
CA VAL A 390 -13.84 5.05 32.89
C VAL A 390 -12.95 5.30 34.11
N GLY A 391 -13.16 6.44 34.79
CA GLY A 391 -12.41 6.80 36.00
C GLY A 391 -10.96 7.26 35.71
N VAL A 392 -10.70 7.76 34.50
CA VAL A 392 -9.40 8.32 34.11
C VAL A 392 -9.47 9.85 33.97
N MET A 393 -8.32 10.49 33.95
CA MET A 393 -8.19 11.94 33.72
C MET A 393 -7.64 12.17 32.30
N TYR A 394 -8.39 12.92 31.51
CA TYR A 394 -7.99 13.41 30.19
C TYR A 394 -7.47 14.85 30.32
N ILE A 395 -6.28 15.11 29.80
CA ILE A 395 -5.70 16.46 29.73
C ILE A 395 -5.49 16.78 28.27
N LEU A 396 -6.13 17.85 27.80
CA LEU A 396 -6.15 18.29 26.42
C LEU A 396 -5.64 19.72 26.32
N ASP A 397 -4.72 19.95 25.40
CA ASP A 397 -4.15 21.25 25.15
C ASP A 397 -4.65 21.77 23.79
N GLU A 398 -5.42 22.85 23.80
CA GLU A 398 -6.04 23.50 22.66
C GLU A 398 -6.70 22.53 21.65
N PRO A 399 -7.59 21.62 22.08
CA PRO A 399 -8.16 20.61 21.17
C PRO A 399 -9.05 21.21 20.05
N SER A 400 -9.53 22.44 20.20
CA SER A 400 -10.29 23.19 19.19
C SER A 400 -9.42 23.81 18.10
N ILE A 401 -8.09 23.80 18.24
CA ILE A 401 -7.18 24.46 17.29
C ILE A 401 -7.38 23.96 15.84
N GLY A 402 -7.59 24.89 14.92
CA GLY A 402 -7.81 24.60 13.52
C GLY A 402 -9.20 24.02 13.20
N LEU A 403 -10.12 23.97 14.13
CA LEU A 403 -11.53 23.67 13.87
C LEU A 403 -12.26 24.91 13.35
N HIS A 404 -13.20 24.67 12.44
CA HIS A 404 -14.22 25.67 12.15
C HIS A 404 -15.23 25.71 13.31
N GLN A 405 -15.77 26.90 13.62
CA GLN A 405 -16.72 27.08 14.72
C GLN A 405 -17.89 26.07 14.70
N ARG A 406 -18.36 25.68 13.51
CA ARG A 406 -19.38 24.66 13.33
C ARG A 406 -18.98 23.26 13.84
N ASP A 407 -17.69 22.93 13.82
CA ASP A 407 -17.20 21.61 14.22
C ASP A 407 -16.80 21.59 15.69
N ASN A 408 -16.66 22.77 16.32
CA ASN A 408 -16.32 22.93 17.73
C ASN A 408 -17.40 22.34 18.64
N SER A 409 -18.67 22.56 18.34
CA SER A 409 -19.79 21.99 19.11
C SER A 409 -19.75 20.46 19.18
N ARG A 410 -19.36 19.78 18.10
CA ARG A 410 -19.22 18.31 18.10
C ARG A 410 -18.07 17.82 18.99
N LEU A 411 -16.96 18.58 19.01
CA LEU A 411 -15.85 18.30 19.91
C LEU A 411 -16.32 18.44 21.36
N LEU A 412 -17.04 19.52 21.69
CA LEU A 412 -17.58 19.73 23.03
C LEU A 412 -18.55 18.62 23.44
N ASP A 413 -19.49 18.20 22.57
CA ASP A 413 -20.38 17.07 22.82
C ASP A 413 -19.60 15.79 23.14
N THR A 414 -18.48 15.59 22.46
CA THR A 414 -17.61 14.43 22.70
C THR A 414 -16.91 14.51 24.06
N LEU A 415 -16.43 15.69 24.45
CA LEU A 415 -15.82 15.92 25.76
C LEU A 415 -16.83 15.79 26.91
N PHE A 416 -18.06 16.26 26.72
CA PHE A 416 -19.15 16.03 27.66
C PHE A 416 -19.47 14.55 27.81
N HIS A 417 -19.51 13.81 26.71
CA HIS A 417 -19.72 12.36 26.77
C HIS A 417 -18.61 11.66 27.58
N LEU A 418 -17.34 12.04 27.41
CA LEU A 418 -16.23 11.50 28.21
C LEU A 418 -16.42 11.81 29.71
N ARG A 419 -16.79 13.04 30.06
CA ARG A 419 -17.10 13.45 31.44
C ARG A 419 -18.25 12.63 32.03
N ASP A 420 -19.33 12.49 31.28
CA ASP A 420 -20.54 11.80 31.72
C ASP A 420 -20.34 10.29 31.90
N LEU A 421 -19.32 9.71 31.28
CA LEU A 421 -18.85 8.35 31.56
C LEU A 421 -18.14 8.21 32.93
N GLY A 422 -17.97 9.30 33.69
CA GLY A 422 -17.30 9.30 35.01
C GLY A 422 -15.82 9.59 34.95
N ASN A 423 -15.37 10.30 33.92
CA ASN A 423 -13.98 10.75 33.77
C ASN A 423 -13.82 12.20 34.21
N THR A 424 -12.59 12.59 34.50
CA THR A 424 -12.19 14.00 34.67
C THR A 424 -11.60 14.51 33.37
N VAL A 425 -12.11 15.62 32.83
CA VAL A 425 -11.64 16.23 31.59
C VAL A 425 -11.09 17.62 31.89
N ILE A 426 -9.81 17.82 31.71
CA ILE A 426 -9.10 19.09 31.86
C ILE A 426 -8.74 19.59 30.47
N VAL A 427 -9.14 20.81 30.15
CA VAL A 427 -8.92 21.39 28.82
C VAL A 427 -8.26 22.74 28.97
N VAL A 428 -7.15 22.97 28.29
CA VAL A 428 -6.57 24.28 28.09
C VAL A 428 -7.17 24.86 26.82
N GLU A 429 -7.91 25.97 26.92
CA GLU A 429 -8.65 26.52 25.79
C GLU A 429 -8.66 28.05 25.77
N HIS A 430 -8.83 28.59 24.56
CA HIS A 430 -8.95 29.99 24.26
C HIS A 430 -10.28 30.35 23.56
N ASP A 431 -11.02 29.30 23.17
CA ASP A 431 -12.33 29.45 22.52
C ASP A 431 -13.42 29.84 23.53
N GLU A 432 -14.18 30.87 23.22
CA GLU A 432 -15.22 31.42 24.09
C GLU A 432 -16.33 30.41 24.40
N GLU A 433 -16.75 29.62 23.40
CA GLU A 433 -17.80 28.61 23.53
C GLU A 433 -17.33 27.44 24.42
N ALA A 434 -16.08 27.01 24.25
CA ALA A 434 -15.48 25.97 25.07
C ALA A 434 -15.35 26.41 26.54
N ILE A 435 -14.86 27.64 26.79
CA ILE A 435 -14.72 28.21 28.13
C ILE A 435 -16.12 28.36 28.80
N ALA A 436 -17.08 28.90 28.07
CA ALA A 436 -18.43 29.11 28.59
C ALA A 436 -19.17 27.78 28.91
N SER A 437 -18.79 26.68 28.27
CA SER A 437 -19.40 25.37 28.45
C SER A 437 -18.79 24.52 29.58
N ALA A 438 -17.70 25.01 30.20
CA ALA A 438 -17.01 24.26 31.26
C ALA A 438 -17.80 24.29 32.58
N ASP A 439 -17.75 23.16 33.31
CA ASP A 439 -18.34 23.05 34.65
C ASP A 439 -17.57 23.93 35.66
N HIS A 440 -16.26 24.05 35.50
CA HIS A 440 -15.36 24.82 36.35
C HIS A 440 -14.25 25.45 35.52
N ILE A 441 -13.95 26.72 35.74
CA ILE A 441 -12.96 27.47 34.99
C ILE A 441 -11.87 27.93 35.96
N ILE A 442 -10.62 27.79 35.54
CA ILE A 442 -9.44 28.30 36.24
C ILE A 442 -8.75 29.28 35.29
N ASP A 443 -8.81 30.56 35.62
CA ASP A 443 -8.19 31.66 34.85
C ASP A 443 -6.79 31.95 35.37
N ILE A 444 -5.77 31.72 34.51
CA ILE A 444 -4.34 31.85 34.84
C ILE A 444 -3.79 33.09 34.17
N GLY A 445 -3.19 33.98 34.99
CA GLY A 445 -2.64 35.26 34.52
C GLY A 445 -1.74 35.92 35.57
N PRO A 446 -1.73 37.28 35.67
CA PRO A 446 -2.40 38.26 34.80
C PRO A 446 -1.70 38.46 33.44
N GLY A 447 -0.43 38.13 33.30
CA GLY A 447 0.36 38.27 32.08
C GLY A 447 1.02 36.97 31.62
N ALA A 448 2.02 37.10 30.75
CA ALA A 448 2.78 35.94 30.24
C ALA A 448 4.18 35.85 30.86
N GLY A 449 4.78 34.67 30.85
CA GLY A 449 6.14 34.39 31.34
C GLY A 449 6.29 34.73 32.84
N VAL A 450 7.29 35.51 33.18
CA VAL A 450 7.60 35.89 34.58
C VAL A 450 6.51 36.74 35.26
N HIS A 451 5.56 37.28 34.50
CA HIS A 451 4.45 38.11 34.98
C HIS A 451 3.11 37.33 34.99
N GLY A 452 3.17 36.02 34.82
CA GLY A 452 2.01 35.12 34.78
C GLY A 452 2.14 33.94 35.71
N GLY A 453 1.27 32.93 35.51
CA GLY A 453 1.31 31.68 36.29
C GLY A 453 0.56 31.75 37.61
N GLU A 454 -0.21 32.85 37.90
CA GLU A 454 -1.03 32.97 39.10
C GLU A 454 -2.50 32.65 38.75
N ILE A 455 -3.23 32.06 39.68
CA ILE A 455 -4.69 31.91 39.58
C ILE A 455 -5.32 33.29 39.83
N VAL A 456 -5.90 33.88 38.78
CA VAL A 456 -6.52 35.19 38.84
C VAL A 456 -7.97 35.12 39.29
N ALA A 457 -8.66 34.06 38.84
CA ALA A 457 -10.04 33.76 39.20
C ALA A 457 -10.29 32.22 38.98
N GLU A 458 -11.20 31.68 39.78
CA GLU A 458 -11.66 30.29 39.61
C GLU A 458 -13.15 30.16 39.98
N GLY A 459 -13.84 29.19 39.41
CA GLY A 459 -15.26 28.94 39.70
C GLY A 459 -16.09 28.68 38.44
N THR A 460 -17.39 28.93 38.54
CA THR A 460 -18.30 28.81 37.39
C THR A 460 -18.11 29.99 36.44
N LEU A 461 -18.68 29.89 35.22
CA LEU A 461 -18.70 31.00 34.27
C LEU A 461 -19.18 32.32 34.93
N ALA A 462 -20.25 32.25 35.75
CA ALA A 462 -20.78 33.45 36.44
C ALA A 462 -19.79 34.04 37.45
N ASP A 463 -18.96 33.24 38.10
CA ASP A 463 -17.95 33.69 39.04
C ASP A 463 -16.78 34.38 38.29
N ILE A 464 -16.35 33.80 37.17
CA ILE A 464 -15.32 34.42 36.33
C ILE A 464 -15.78 35.78 35.76
N MET A 465 -17.00 35.86 35.24
CA MET A 465 -17.57 37.12 34.70
C MET A 465 -17.71 38.22 35.75
N LYS A 466 -17.85 37.88 37.02
CA LYS A 466 -17.92 38.87 38.14
C LYS A 466 -16.53 39.29 38.62
N SER A 467 -15.47 38.58 38.27
CA SER A 467 -14.12 38.88 38.73
C SER A 467 -13.59 40.18 38.10
N LYS A 468 -13.26 41.16 38.90
CA LYS A 468 -12.65 42.42 38.42
C LYS A 468 -11.20 42.23 37.95
N LYS A 469 -10.53 41.17 38.40
CA LYS A 469 -9.13 40.86 38.06
C LYS A 469 -9.00 40.05 36.78
N SER A 470 -9.99 39.23 36.45
CA SER A 470 -10.00 38.39 35.28
C SER A 470 -10.19 39.18 33.99
N LEU A 471 -9.20 39.13 33.10
CA LEU A 471 -9.31 39.69 31.75
C LEU A 471 -10.30 38.86 30.92
N THR A 472 -10.18 37.52 31.01
CA THR A 472 -11.12 36.56 30.39
C THR A 472 -12.56 36.87 30.80
N GLY A 473 -12.81 37.10 32.10
CA GLY A 473 -14.14 37.43 32.60
C GLY A 473 -14.68 38.76 32.05
N LYS A 474 -13.84 39.78 31.86
CA LYS A 474 -14.25 41.05 31.26
C LYS A 474 -14.65 40.91 29.79
N PHE A 475 -13.94 40.10 29.00
CA PHE A 475 -14.30 39.84 27.62
C PHE A 475 -15.58 38.98 27.53
N LEU A 476 -15.70 37.91 28.31
CA LEU A 476 -16.89 37.05 28.35
C LEU A 476 -18.16 37.82 28.80
N SER A 477 -18.01 38.79 29.71
CA SER A 477 -19.11 39.64 30.15
C SER A 477 -19.43 40.79 29.19
N GLY A 478 -18.60 41.04 28.17
CA GLY A 478 -18.74 42.14 27.23
C GLY A 478 -18.37 43.53 27.81
N VAL A 479 -17.79 43.59 29.02
CA VAL A 479 -17.27 44.81 29.62
C VAL A 479 -16.07 45.32 28.82
N GLU A 480 -15.21 44.44 28.39
CA GLU A 480 -14.15 44.71 27.42
C GLU A 480 -14.47 43.99 26.10
N LYS A 481 -14.25 44.66 24.99
CA LYS A 481 -14.46 44.12 23.63
C LYS A 481 -13.53 44.81 22.65
N ILE A 482 -13.23 44.13 21.57
CA ILE A 482 -12.53 44.70 20.41
C ILE A 482 -13.58 45.38 19.52
N ASP A 483 -13.57 46.68 19.47
CA ASP A 483 -14.54 47.45 18.67
C ASP A 483 -14.24 47.30 17.17
N ILE A 484 -15.28 47.12 16.37
CA ILE A 484 -15.19 47.15 14.91
C ILE A 484 -14.89 48.60 14.49
N PRO A 485 -13.78 48.88 13.80
CA PRO A 485 -13.43 50.23 13.38
C PRO A 485 -14.51 50.79 12.48
N LYS A 486 -14.98 52.01 12.81
CA LYS A 486 -15.98 52.73 12.00
C LYS A 486 -15.45 53.09 10.61
N ASN A 487 -14.15 53.39 10.51
CA ASN A 487 -13.49 53.72 9.25
C ASN A 487 -12.68 52.51 8.83
N ARG A 488 -13.08 51.88 7.71
CA ARG A 488 -12.31 50.80 7.07
C ARG A 488 -11.30 51.41 6.11
N VAL A 489 -10.13 50.82 6.01
CA VAL A 489 -9.14 51.17 4.99
C VAL A 489 -9.80 50.94 3.63
N PRO A 490 -9.88 51.98 2.75
CA PRO A 490 -10.36 51.76 1.40
C PRO A 490 -9.43 50.77 0.71
N TYR A 491 -9.98 49.77 0.00
CA TYR A 491 -9.20 48.87 -0.81
C TYR A 491 -9.16 49.37 -2.25
N ASP A 492 -8.01 49.29 -2.89
CA ASP A 492 -7.84 49.56 -4.31
C ASP A 492 -8.12 48.28 -5.13
N ASP A 493 -8.97 48.43 -6.13
CA ASP A 493 -9.28 47.39 -7.12
C ASP A 493 -8.10 47.18 -8.11
N LYS A 494 -6.90 46.92 -7.61
CA LYS A 494 -5.74 46.62 -8.45
C LYS A 494 -5.41 45.15 -8.44
#